data_9abdf07e58bf1d383b70f2dc4f359973
#
_entry.id   9abdf07e58bf1d383b70f2dc4f359973
#
_cell.length_a   1.000
_cell.length_b   1.000
_cell.length_c   1.000
_cell.angle_alpha   90.00
_cell.angle_beta   90.00
_cell.angle_gamma   90.00
#
_symmetry.space_group_name_H-M   'P 1'
#
loop_
_entity.id
_entity.type
_entity.pdbx_description
1 polymer ?
#
loop_
_entity_poly.entity_id
_entity_poly.type
_entity_poly.pdbx_seq_one_letter_code
_entity_poly.pdbx_strand_id
1 'polypeptide(L)'
;EKSGRAMDVYTDQPGVQFYTANWLEQESGKEGAFYHTRTAFCFETQNFPDAVNKPHFPSPIVKAGKEWKSVTGYHFYIYEE
;
A
#
# COMPACT_ATOMS: atom_id res chain seq x y z
N GLU A 1 -15.25 -10.58 -3.82
CA GLU A 1 -15.75 -11.90 -4.25
C GLU A 1 -16.82 -11.79 -5.33
N LYS A 2 -17.79 -10.89 -5.18
CA LYS A 2 -18.90 -10.78 -6.12
C LYS A 2 -18.48 -10.40 -7.54
N SER A 3 -17.44 -9.57 -7.68
CA SER A 3 -17.00 -9.10 -8.99
C SER A 3 -15.96 -10.01 -9.63
N GLY A 4 -15.31 -10.86 -8.86
CA GLY A 4 -14.17 -11.65 -9.31
C GLY A 4 -12.89 -10.87 -9.53
N ARG A 5 -12.91 -9.55 -9.30
CA ARG A 5 -11.72 -8.73 -9.47
C ARG A 5 -10.67 -9.05 -8.42
N ALA A 6 -9.44 -9.19 -8.86
CA ALA A 6 -8.32 -9.55 -8.01
C ALA A 6 -7.11 -8.69 -8.36
N MET A 7 -6.21 -8.56 -7.41
CA MET A 7 -4.98 -7.80 -7.59
C MET A 7 -3.86 -8.47 -6.82
N ASP A 8 -2.73 -8.65 -7.50
CA ASP A 8 -1.48 -9.05 -6.84
C ASP A 8 -0.61 -7.80 -6.68
N VAL A 9 0.04 -7.69 -5.54
CA VAL A 9 0.97 -6.60 -5.26
C VAL A 9 2.37 -7.17 -5.12
N TYR A 10 3.31 -6.60 -5.85
CA TYR A 10 4.72 -7.01 -5.84
C TYR A 10 5.57 -5.84 -5.42
N THR A 11 6.53 -6.08 -4.52
CA THR A 11 7.40 -5.00 -4.09
C THR A 11 8.74 -5.54 -3.60
N ASP A 12 9.78 -4.72 -3.71
CA ASP A 12 11.07 -4.96 -3.11
C ASP A 12 11.21 -4.32 -1.72
N GLN A 13 10.15 -3.65 -1.25
CA GLN A 13 10.12 -3.13 0.12
C GLN A 13 9.91 -4.26 1.12
N PRO A 14 10.46 -4.14 2.35
CA PRO A 14 10.37 -5.23 3.33
C PRO A 14 8.99 -5.43 3.93
N GLY A 15 8.11 -4.45 3.87
CA GLY A 15 6.80 -4.55 4.49
C GLY A 15 5.69 -3.90 3.69
N VAL A 16 4.47 -4.16 4.12
CA VAL A 16 3.28 -3.53 3.56
C VAL A 16 2.29 -3.20 4.67
N GLN A 17 1.75 -2.00 4.62
CA GLN A 17 0.67 -1.57 5.51
C GLN A 17 -0.65 -1.73 4.78
N PHE A 18 -1.60 -2.41 5.40
CA PHE A 18 -2.95 -2.55 4.86
C PHE A 18 -3.89 -1.62 5.60
N TYR A 19 -4.59 -0.79 4.85
CA TYR A 19 -5.53 0.19 5.40
C TYR A 19 -6.87 0.06 4.71
N THR A 20 -7.94 -0.05 5.48
CA THR A 20 -9.30 -0.28 4.98
C THR A 20 -10.20 0.96 5.06
N ALA A 21 -9.59 2.13 5.12
CA ALA A 21 -10.30 3.42 5.18
C ALA A 21 -11.19 3.59 6.42
N ASN A 22 -10.77 3.03 7.56
CA ASN A 22 -11.51 3.15 8.82
C ASN A 22 -11.67 4.59 9.32
N TRP A 23 -10.70 5.44 8.98
CA TRP A 23 -10.65 6.83 9.43
C TRP A 23 -11.12 7.82 8.38
N LEU A 24 -11.56 7.30 7.22
CA LEU A 24 -12.02 8.16 6.13
C LEU A 24 -13.40 8.71 6.46
N GLU A 25 -13.53 10.02 6.49
CA GLU A 25 -14.80 10.69 6.60
C GLU A 25 -15.36 10.94 5.19
N GLN A 26 -16.54 11.52 5.08
CA GLN A 26 -17.14 11.79 3.79
C GLN A 26 -16.30 12.78 3.00
N GLU A 27 -15.70 12.32 1.92
CA GLU A 27 -14.89 13.12 1.02
C GLU A 27 -15.51 13.12 -0.37
N SER A 28 -15.54 14.29 -1.01
CA SER A 28 -15.99 14.39 -2.39
C SER A 28 -14.95 13.81 -3.31
N GLY A 29 -15.37 12.93 -4.20
CA GLY A 29 -14.51 12.27 -5.17
C GLY A 29 -14.86 12.62 -6.59
N LYS A 30 -14.34 11.83 -7.51
CA LYS A 30 -14.56 12.00 -8.94
C LYS A 30 -16.01 11.74 -9.30
N GLU A 31 -16.51 12.47 -10.29
CA GLU A 31 -17.82 12.21 -10.89
C GLU A 31 -18.97 12.22 -9.89
N GLY A 32 -18.89 13.08 -8.88
CA GLY A 32 -19.92 13.20 -7.86
C GLY A 32 -19.94 12.10 -6.82
N ALA A 33 -18.93 11.23 -6.80
CA ALA A 33 -18.84 10.20 -5.80
C ALA A 33 -18.47 10.76 -4.43
N PHE A 34 -18.93 10.10 -3.40
CA PHE A 34 -18.50 10.36 -2.02
C PHE A 34 -17.72 9.17 -1.49
N TYR A 35 -16.59 9.47 -0.86
CA TYR A 35 -15.75 8.45 -0.22
C TYR A 35 -15.96 8.52 1.28
N HIS A 36 -16.30 7.41 1.88
CA HIS A 36 -16.52 7.34 3.31
C HIS A 36 -15.90 6.06 3.86
N THR A 37 -16.07 5.86 5.16
CA THR A 37 -15.48 4.71 5.88
C THR A 37 -15.68 3.41 5.13
N ARG A 38 -14.59 2.66 4.93
CA ARG A 38 -14.57 1.33 4.33
C ARG A 38 -15.07 1.24 2.88
N THR A 39 -14.99 2.34 2.15
CA THR A 39 -15.32 2.33 0.72
C THR A 39 -14.10 2.11 -0.16
N ALA A 40 -12.93 2.01 0.44
CA ALA A 40 -11.67 1.80 -0.27
C ALA A 40 -10.67 1.08 0.62
N PHE A 41 -9.55 0.70 0.05
CA PHE A 41 -8.43 0.14 0.80
C PHE A 41 -7.12 0.55 0.16
N CYS A 42 -6.04 0.46 0.93
CA CYS A 42 -4.69 0.74 0.43
C CYS A 42 -3.75 -0.38 0.84
N PHE A 43 -2.77 -0.64 -0.03
CA PHE A 43 -1.56 -1.38 0.32
C PHE A 43 -0.40 -0.40 0.17
N GLU A 44 0.27 -0.12 1.28
CA GLU A 44 1.35 0.86 1.33
C GLU A 44 2.67 0.13 1.53
N THR A 45 3.42 -0.05 0.44
CA THR A 45 4.71 -0.72 0.49
C THR A 45 5.73 0.20 1.14
N GLN A 46 6.50 -0.32 2.11
CA GLN A 46 7.29 0.55 2.96
C GLN A 46 8.37 -0.22 3.71
N ASN A 47 9.29 0.52 4.34
CA ASN A 47 10.10 -0.02 5.41
C ASN A 47 9.20 -0.31 6.61
N PHE A 48 9.65 -1.18 7.51
CA PHE A 48 8.87 -1.45 8.71
C PHE A 48 8.77 -0.19 9.58
N PRO A 49 7.61 0.07 10.20
CA PRO A 49 7.47 1.19 11.10
C PRO A 49 8.54 1.18 12.17
N ASP A 50 9.08 2.37 12.47
CA ASP A 50 10.13 2.58 13.47
C ASP A 50 11.42 1.78 13.19
N ALA A 51 11.65 1.41 11.94
CA ALA A 51 12.80 0.57 11.57
C ALA A 51 14.13 1.22 11.92
N VAL A 52 14.22 2.54 11.89
CA VAL A 52 15.45 3.28 12.24
C VAL A 52 15.90 3.00 13.68
N ASN A 53 14.96 2.67 14.57
CA ASN A 53 15.22 2.37 15.97
C ASN A 53 15.23 0.88 16.28
N LYS A 54 15.10 0.03 15.26
CA LYS A 54 15.00 -1.43 15.43
C LYS A 54 16.11 -2.12 14.66
N PRO A 55 17.25 -2.42 15.32
CA PRO A 55 18.42 -2.96 14.60
C PRO A 55 18.19 -4.30 13.93
N HIS A 56 17.17 -5.06 14.33
CA HIS A 56 16.85 -6.35 13.73
C HIS A 56 16.00 -6.23 12.46
N PHE A 57 15.50 -5.03 12.13
CA PHE A 57 14.81 -4.78 10.88
C PHE A 57 15.78 -4.31 9.80
N PRO A 58 15.47 -4.51 8.52
CA PRO A 58 16.22 -3.86 7.45
C PRO A 58 16.29 -2.36 7.67
N SER A 59 17.47 -1.77 7.45
CA SER A 59 17.66 -0.36 7.70
C SER A 59 16.91 0.51 6.69
N PRO A 60 16.20 1.56 7.13
CA PRO A 60 15.56 2.52 6.23
C PRO A 60 16.50 3.65 5.81
N ILE A 61 17.75 3.64 6.29
CA ILE A 61 18.69 4.75 6.11
C ILE A 61 19.26 4.74 4.69
N VAL A 62 19.16 5.89 4.03
CA VAL A 62 19.82 6.13 2.74
C VAL A 62 20.86 7.20 2.95
N LYS A 63 22.14 6.86 2.70
CA LYS A 63 23.24 7.79 2.89
C LYS A 63 23.33 8.77 1.73
N ALA A 64 23.77 10.00 2.00
CA ALA A 64 24.00 11.00 0.98
C ALA A 64 24.93 10.46 -0.09
N GLY A 65 24.63 10.74 -1.35
CA GLY A 65 25.42 10.28 -2.49
C GLY A 65 25.13 8.85 -2.93
N LYS A 66 24.28 8.13 -2.22
CA LYS A 66 23.83 6.80 -2.61
C LYS A 66 22.46 6.89 -3.27
N GLU A 67 22.29 6.23 -4.40
CA GLU A 67 20.99 6.14 -5.06
C GLU A 67 20.10 5.16 -4.31
N TRP A 68 18.84 5.57 -4.11
CA TRP A 68 17.83 4.68 -3.57
C TRP A 68 16.75 4.43 -4.63
N LYS A 69 16.38 3.18 -4.78
CA LYS A 69 15.34 2.77 -5.72
C LYS A 69 14.35 1.85 -5.03
N SER A 70 13.10 1.98 -5.42
CA SER A 70 12.05 1.08 -4.97
C SER A 70 11.14 0.76 -6.15
N VAL A 71 10.65 -0.46 -6.17
CA VAL A 71 9.72 -0.92 -7.19
C VAL A 71 8.50 -1.49 -6.51
N THR A 72 7.33 -1.06 -6.96
CA THR A 72 6.06 -1.65 -6.55
C THR A 72 5.22 -1.85 -7.80
N GLY A 73 4.74 -3.06 -7.98
CA GLY A 73 3.92 -3.40 -9.14
C GLY A 73 2.55 -3.90 -8.71
N TYR A 74 1.58 -3.69 -9.57
CA TYR A 74 0.20 -4.13 -9.36
C TYR A 74 -0.25 -4.91 -10.58
N HIS A 75 -0.77 -6.11 -10.36
CA HIS A 75 -1.33 -6.94 -11.41
C HIS A 75 -2.81 -7.13 -11.15
N PHE A 76 -3.64 -6.59 -12.03
CA PHE A 76 -5.10 -6.67 -11.91
C PHE A 76 -5.61 -7.77 -12.84
N TYR A 77 -6.55 -8.57 -12.35
CA TYR A 77 -7.10 -9.67 -13.14
C TYR A 77 -8.48 -10.08 -12.61
N ILE A 78 -9.12 -10.95 -13.36
CA ILE A 78 -10.37 -11.57 -12.92
C ILE A 78 -10.04 -12.97 -12.43
N TYR A 79 -10.39 -13.25 -11.18
CA TYR A 79 -10.22 -14.58 -10.61
C TYR A 79 -11.39 -15.45 -11.00
N GLU A 80 -11.10 -16.59 -11.57
CA GLU A 80 -12.08 -17.61 -11.95
C GLU A 80 -11.76 -18.90 -11.22
N GLU A 81 -12.79 -19.48 -10.62
CA GLU A 81 -12.67 -20.77 -9.94
C GLU A 81 -12.75 -21.95 -10.92
#